data_180c34f716094a8a8798692b9bd124f9
#
_entry.id   180c34f716094a8a8798692b9bd124f9
#
_cell.length_a   1.000
_cell.length_b   1.000
_cell.length_c   1.000
_cell.angle_alpha   90.00
_cell.angle_beta   90.00
_cell.angle_gamma   90.00
#
_symmetry.space_group_name_H-M   'P 1'
#
loop_
_entity.id
_entity.type
_entity.pdbx_description
1 polymer ?
#
loop_
_entity_poly.entity_id
_entity_poly.type
_entity_poly.pdbx_seq_one_letter_code
_entity_poly.pdbx_strand_id
1 'polypeptide(L)'
;MRSVEVTIDIKAPRDVVLREISEYSHPPVLHKSVIKSVQVLEDKNNVSIALWRLKVLGFTRTARQKQIVMPPDKMTNETIGGFARGTLESTFLYETGEGTKIVDRIEIRVPKWGKLLEIPIALYTRRMTEGILMEHKKDLESRYG
;
A
#
# COMPACT_ATOMS: atom_id res chain seq x y z
N MET A 1 -17.29 -6.07 -6.43
CA MET A 1 -16.17 -5.61 -5.60
C MET A 1 -15.54 -6.80 -4.88
N ARG A 2 -14.23 -6.85 -4.83
CA ARG A 2 -13.51 -7.98 -4.22
C ARG A 2 -12.53 -7.44 -3.18
N SER A 3 -12.43 -8.14 -2.06
CA SER A 3 -11.51 -7.77 -0.97
C SER A 3 -10.32 -8.72 -0.92
N VAL A 4 -9.16 -8.16 -0.63
CA VAL A 4 -7.91 -8.88 -0.37
C VAL A 4 -7.44 -8.44 1.01
N GLU A 5 -6.98 -9.38 1.82
CA GLU A 5 -6.42 -9.08 3.14
C GLU A 5 -5.05 -9.74 3.26
N VAL A 6 -4.08 -8.96 3.72
CA VAL A 6 -2.71 -9.42 3.97
C VAL A 6 -2.33 -9.06 5.40
N THR A 7 -1.77 -10.01 6.12
CA THR A 7 -1.31 -9.81 7.49
C THR A 7 0.17 -10.14 7.58
N ILE A 8 0.94 -9.28 8.25
CA ILE A 8 2.37 -9.50 8.46
C ILE A 8 2.79 -8.96 9.82
N ASP A 9 3.79 -9.63 10.43
CA ASP A 9 4.40 -9.17 11.68
C ASP A 9 5.79 -8.59 11.38
N ILE A 10 6.06 -7.41 11.93
CA ILE A 10 7.35 -6.72 11.76
C ILE A 10 7.93 -6.44 13.17
N LYS A 11 9.18 -6.80 13.38
CA LYS A 11 9.90 -6.55 14.64
C LYS A 11 10.42 -5.12 14.67
N ALA A 12 9.51 -4.17 14.78
CA ALA A 12 9.81 -2.74 14.87
C ALA A 12 8.64 -2.03 15.59
N PRO A 13 8.92 -0.88 16.25
CA PRO A 13 7.85 -0.12 16.93
C PRO A 13 6.77 0.36 15.97
N ARG A 14 5.54 0.44 16.44
CA ARG A 14 4.39 0.79 15.61
C ARG A 14 4.50 2.19 14.96
N ASP A 15 4.98 3.17 15.68
CA ASP A 15 5.16 4.52 15.16
C ASP A 15 6.19 4.58 14.04
N VAL A 16 7.25 3.80 14.17
CA VAL A 16 8.29 3.66 13.13
C VAL A 16 7.70 2.99 11.89
N VAL A 17 6.95 1.91 12.07
CA VAL A 17 6.32 1.19 10.96
C VAL A 17 5.35 2.11 10.21
N LEU A 18 4.49 2.82 10.93
CA LEU A 18 3.52 3.73 10.29
C LEU A 18 4.23 4.83 9.50
N ARG A 19 5.28 5.42 10.06
CA ARG A 19 6.06 6.45 9.38
C ARG A 19 6.67 5.92 8.09
N GLU A 20 7.28 4.73 8.14
CA GLU A 20 7.96 4.14 6.98
C GLU A 20 6.99 3.77 5.86
N ILE A 21 5.85 3.16 6.17
CA ILE A 21 4.89 2.75 5.15
C ILE A 21 4.12 3.93 4.55
N SER A 22 4.06 5.06 5.24
CA SER A 22 3.37 6.26 4.77
C SER A 22 4.28 7.22 3.98
N GLU A 23 5.58 6.97 3.95
CA GLU A 23 6.56 7.84 3.33
C GLU A 23 6.72 7.56 1.84
N TYR A 24 6.70 8.61 1.02
CA TYR A 24 6.74 8.48 -0.46
C TYR A 24 8.14 8.30 -1.04
N SER A 25 9.18 8.61 -0.30
CA SER A 25 10.56 8.46 -0.77
C SER A 25 11.02 7.00 -0.87
N HIS A 26 10.43 6.10 -0.07
CA HIS A 26 10.82 4.70 -0.01
C HIS A 26 10.22 3.82 -1.12
N PRO A 27 8.94 3.98 -1.52
CA PRO A 27 8.35 3.06 -2.49
C PRO A 27 9.13 2.86 -3.79
N PRO A 28 9.60 3.91 -4.50
CA PRO A 28 10.36 3.68 -5.73
C PRO A 28 11.74 3.04 -5.52
N VAL A 29 12.30 3.14 -4.31
CA VAL A 29 13.60 2.56 -3.97
C VAL A 29 13.44 1.11 -3.52
N LEU A 30 12.53 0.87 -2.55
CA LEU A 30 12.30 -0.46 -1.97
C LEU A 30 11.49 -1.39 -2.87
N HIS A 31 10.55 -0.83 -3.62
CA HIS A 31 9.57 -1.61 -4.40
C HIS A 31 9.69 -1.36 -5.90
N LYS A 32 10.89 -1.11 -6.40
CA LYS A 32 11.15 -0.72 -7.78
C LYS A 32 10.67 -1.72 -8.83
N SER A 33 10.45 -2.97 -8.46
CA SER A 33 9.91 -3.98 -9.37
C SER A 33 8.44 -3.75 -9.71
N VAL A 34 7.72 -3.03 -8.86
CA VAL A 34 6.29 -2.76 -8.97
C VAL A 34 6.02 -1.27 -9.13
N ILE A 35 6.64 -0.45 -8.29
CA ILE A 35 6.44 0.99 -8.26
C ILE A 35 7.54 1.68 -9.06
N LYS A 36 7.17 2.31 -10.17
CA LYS A 36 8.13 2.99 -11.05
C LYS A 36 8.43 4.40 -10.58
N SER A 37 7.41 5.14 -10.14
CA SER A 37 7.59 6.49 -9.61
C SER A 37 6.40 6.90 -8.77
N VAL A 38 6.63 7.87 -7.88
CA VAL A 38 5.60 8.52 -7.08
C VAL A 38 5.83 10.02 -7.17
N GLN A 39 4.79 10.78 -7.53
CA GLN A 39 4.82 12.23 -7.54
C GLN A 39 3.79 12.75 -6.56
N VAL A 40 4.25 13.43 -5.51
CA VAL A 40 3.35 14.04 -4.52
C VAL A 40 2.78 15.32 -5.12
N LEU A 41 1.45 15.38 -5.23
CA LEU A 41 0.72 16.54 -5.76
C LEU A 41 0.28 17.49 -4.66
N GLU A 42 -0.15 16.95 -3.52
CA GLU A 42 -0.56 17.71 -2.35
C GLU A 42 -0.13 16.95 -1.10
N ASP A 43 0.32 17.66 -0.07
CA ASP A 43 0.68 17.08 1.21
C ASP A 43 0.40 18.08 2.31
N LYS A 44 -0.63 17.80 3.14
CA LYS A 44 -1.07 18.72 4.18
C LYS A 44 -1.71 17.95 5.33
N ASN A 45 -1.13 18.07 6.55
CA ASN A 45 -1.72 17.56 7.78
C ASN A 45 -2.16 16.09 7.71
N ASN A 46 -1.27 15.18 7.39
CA ASN A 46 -1.55 13.73 7.29
C ASN A 46 -2.49 13.34 6.13
N VAL A 47 -2.86 14.30 5.27
CA VAL A 47 -3.62 14.04 4.05
C VAL A 47 -2.74 14.41 2.87
N SER A 48 -2.54 13.46 1.96
CA SER A 48 -1.72 13.70 0.79
C SER A 48 -2.36 13.08 -0.45
N ILE A 49 -2.07 13.68 -1.60
CA ILE A 49 -2.48 13.15 -2.91
C ILE A 49 -1.22 12.95 -3.73
N ALA A 50 -1.06 11.76 -4.27
CA ALA A 50 0.10 11.40 -5.06
C ALA A 50 -0.30 10.69 -6.34
N LEU A 51 0.51 10.89 -7.38
CA LEU A 51 0.39 10.17 -8.64
C LEU A 51 1.39 9.03 -8.65
N TRP A 52 0.89 7.81 -8.75
CA TRP A 52 1.69 6.60 -8.77
C TRP A 52 1.79 6.04 -10.17
N ARG A 53 2.98 5.64 -10.56
CA ARG A 53 3.19 4.83 -11.77
C ARG A 53 3.54 3.43 -11.33
N LEU A 54 2.66 2.49 -11.66
CA LEU A 54 2.74 1.11 -11.19
C LEU A 54 2.84 0.16 -12.38
N LYS A 55 3.51 -0.96 -12.16
CA LYS A 55 3.51 -2.07 -13.10
C LYS A 55 2.42 -3.05 -12.69
N VAL A 56 1.41 -3.19 -13.53
CA VAL A 56 0.26 -4.07 -13.27
C VAL A 56 0.14 -5.06 -14.42
N LEU A 57 0.26 -6.36 -14.12
CA LEU A 57 0.18 -7.44 -15.12
C LEU A 57 1.09 -7.21 -16.34
N GLY A 58 2.30 -6.67 -16.10
CA GLY A 58 3.27 -6.38 -17.15
C GLY A 58 3.11 -5.04 -17.85
N PHE A 59 2.06 -4.27 -17.55
CA PHE A 59 1.80 -2.96 -18.14
C PHE A 59 2.01 -1.85 -17.12
N THR A 60 2.52 -0.70 -17.58
CA THR A 60 2.62 0.49 -16.73
C THR A 60 1.28 1.20 -16.70
N ARG A 61 0.78 1.47 -15.49
CA ARG A 61 -0.48 2.18 -15.26
C ARG A 61 -0.24 3.32 -14.27
N THR A 62 -1.03 4.36 -14.41
CA THR A 62 -1.02 5.48 -13.46
C THR A 62 -2.24 5.41 -12.56
N ALA A 63 -2.06 5.78 -11.31
CA ALA A 63 -3.15 5.89 -10.34
C ALA A 63 -2.91 7.10 -9.47
N ARG A 64 -3.97 7.89 -9.25
CA ARG A 64 -3.93 9.00 -8.31
C ARG A 64 -4.54 8.52 -7.01
N GLN A 65 -3.78 8.61 -5.93
CA GLN A 65 -4.22 8.12 -4.62
C GLN A 65 -4.24 9.22 -3.60
N LYS A 66 -5.27 9.20 -2.75
CA LYS A 66 -5.38 10.04 -1.58
C LYS A 66 -5.05 9.20 -0.36
N GLN A 67 -3.99 9.59 0.34
CA GLN A 67 -3.55 8.92 1.55
C GLN A 67 -3.95 9.74 2.77
N ILE A 68 -4.57 9.10 3.73
CA ILE A 68 -4.89 9.71 5.03
C ILE A 68 -4.20 8.87 6.10
N VAL A 69 -3.28 9.49 6.83
CA VAL A 69 -2.61 8.85 7.96
C VAL A 69 -3.37 9.22 9.22
N MET A 70 -3.79 8.21 9.96
CA MET A 70 -4.52 8.37 11.23
C MET A 70 -3.72 7.74 12.36
N PRO A 71 -2.69 8.46 12.88
CA PRO A 71 -1.90 7.92 13.97
C PRO A 71 -2.76 7.58 15.18
N PRO A 72 -2.38 6.59 15.99
CA PRO A 72 -1.13 5.82 15.88
C PRO A 72 -1.23 4.53 15.06
N ASP A 73 -2.42 4.14 14.59
CA ASP A 73 -2.70 2.76 14.24
C ASP A 73 -3.39 2.55 12.88
N LYS A 74 -3.59 3.60 12.10
CA LYS A 74 -4.36 3.44 10.86
C LYS A 74 -3.86 4.34 9.74
N MET A 75 -3.99 3.85 8.51
CA MET A 75 -3.75 4.61 7.30
C MET A 75 -4.72 4.13 6.23
N THR A 76 -5.26 5.05 5.42
CA THR A 76 -6.08 4.68 4.27
C THR A 76 -5.48 5.25 3.00
N ASN A 77 -5.62 4.51 1.90
CA ASN A 77 -5.27 4.94 0.56
C ASN A 77 -6.45 4.69 -0.36
N GLU A 78 -7.02 5.74 -0.91
CA GLU A 78 -8.12 5.64 -1.87
C GLU A 78 -7.62 6.01 -3.26
N THR A 79 -7.91 5.17 -4.25
CA THR A 79 -7.61 5.49 -5.64
C THR A 79 -8.71 6.40 -6.17
N ILE A 80 -8.39 7.69 -6.36
CA ILE A 80 -9.35 8.72 -6.76
C ILE A 80 -9.34 9.01 -8.25
N GLY A 81 -8.39 8.46 -9.00
CA GLY A 81 -8.31 8.63 -10.44
C GLY A 81 -7.38 7.61 -11.07
N GLY A 82 -7.53 7.39 -12.38
CA GLY A 82 -6.72 6.45 -13.13
C GLY A 82 -7.18 5.01 -13.01
N PHE A 83 -6.24 4.10 -13.15
CA PHE A 83 -6.53 2.66 -13.10
C PHE A 83 -7.07 2.26 -11.72
N ALA A 84 -8.12 1.44 -11.74
CA ALA A 84 -8.77 0.89 -10.54
C ALA A 84 -9.37 1.97 -9.61
N ARG A 85 -9.84 3.09 -10.18
CA ARG A 85 -10.51 4.16 -9.43
C ARG A 85 -11.61 3.60 -8.54
N GLY A 86 -11.63 4.03 -7.28
CA GLY A 86 -12.56 3.57 -6.26
C GLY A 86 -12.02 2.45 -5.39
N THR A 87 -10.83 1.93 -5.69
CA THR A 87 -10.14 0.97 -4.82
C THR A 87 -9.75 1.66 -3.52
N LEU A 88 -10.02 1.00 -2.40
CA LEU A 88 -9.72 1.51 -1.07
C LEU A 88 -8.83 0.51 -0.32
N GLU A 89 -7.68 0.98 0.13
CA GLU A 89 -6.80 0.23 1.01
C GLU A 89 -6.89 0.79 2.42
N SER A 90 -7.10 -0.08 3.40
CA SER A 90 -7.09 0.28 4.82
C SER A 90 -6.01 -0.54 5.51
N THR A 91 -5.08 0.16 6.14
CA THR A 91 -3.95 -0.45 6.84
C THR A 91 -4.13 -0.23 8.34
N PHE A 92 -4.15 -1.31 9.10
CA PHE A 92 -4.29 -1.29 10.55
C PHE A 92 -3.01 -1.82 11.18
N LEU A 93 -2.53 -1.13 12.23
CA LEU A 93 -1.31 -1.49 12.94
C LEU A 93 -1.64 -1.78 14.40
N TYR A 94 -1.25 -2.97 14.84
CA TYR A 94 -1.47 -3.41 16.23
C TYR A 94 -0.13 -3.64 16.91
N GLU A 95 0.01 -3.15 18.14
CA GLU A 95 1.19 -3.45 18.95
C GLU A 95 1.15 -4.91 19.40
N THR A 96 2.30 -5.58 19.31
CA THR A 96 2.49 -6.94 19.81
C THR A 96 3.65 -6.94 20.79
N GLY A 97 3.85 -8.05 21.51
CA GLY A 97 4.98 -8.18 22.43
C GLY A 97 6.34 -8.10 21.74
N GLU A 98 6.41 -8.36 20.43
CA GLU A 98 7.65 -8.38 19.66
C GLU A 98 7.78 -7.25 18.65
N GLY A 99 6.72 -6.44 18.44
CA GLY A 99 6.74 -5.37 17.46
C GLY A 99 5.37 -4.93 17.01
N THR A 100 5.12 -5.01 15.71
CA THR A 100 3.87 -4.54 15.09
C THR A 100 3.28 -5.60 14.18
N LYS A 101 1.98 -5.82 14.31
CA LYS A 101 1.20 -6.61 13.37
C LYS A 101 0.48 -5.66 12.42
N ILE A 102 0.70 -5.82 11.13
CA ILE A 102 0.00 -5.07 10.10
C ILE A 102 -1.10 -5.93 9.50
N VAL A 103 -2.31 -5.40 9.47
CA VAL A 103 -3.43 -5.97 8.71
C VAL A 103 -3.79 -4.99 7.61
N ASP A 104 -3.56 -5.40 6.37
CA ASP A 104 -3.81 -4.55 5.22
C ASP A 104 -4.96 -5.12 4.41
N ARG A 105 -6.05 -4.34 4.28
CA ARG A 105 -7.26 -4.74 3.59
C ARG A 105 -7.47 -3.87 2.37
N ILE A 106 -7.61 -4.49 1.21
CA ILE A 106 -7.78 -3.80 -0.05
C ILE A 106 -9.12 -4.18 -0.66
N GLU A 107 -9.99 -3.20 -0.84
CA GLU A 107 -11.25 -3.37 -1.54
C GLU A 107 -11.07 -2.92 -2.98
N ILE A 108 -10.92 -3.91 -3.88
CA ILE A 108 -10.57 -3.66 -5.27
C ILE A 108 -11.82 -3.36 -6.07
N ARG A 109 -11.77 -2.25 -6.82
CA ARG A 109 -12.82 -1.91 -7.77
C ARG A 109 -12.23 -1.94 -9.18
N VAL A 110 -12.84 -2.73 -10.07
CA VAL A 110 -12.48 -2.76 -11.49
C VAL A 110 -13.63 -2.24 -12.33
N PRO A 111 -13.36 -1.65 -13.52
CA PRO A 111 -14.41 -1.23 -14.44
C PRO A 111 -15.29 -2.42 -14.83
N LYS A 112 -16.54 -2.14 -15.22
CA LYS A 112 -17.49 -3.20 -15.61
C LYS A 112 -16.96 -4.11 -16.73
N TRP A 113 -16.24 -3.55 -17.70
CA TRP A 113 -15.61 -4.32 -18.76
C TRP A 113 -14.47 -5.21 -18.28
N GLY A 114 -13.93 -4.92 -17.09
CA GLY A 114 -12.83 -5.67 -16.49
C GLY A 114 -13.25 -6.75 -15.50
N LYS A 115 -14.56 -7.07 -15.38
CA LYS A 115 -15.02 -8.08 -14.41
C LYS A 115 -14.38 -9.44 -14.59
N LEU A 116 -14.09 -9.84 -15.82
CA LEU A 116 -13.40 -11.10 -16.10
C LEU A 116 -11.96 -11.10 -15.57
N LEU A 117 -11.38 -9.93 -15.35
CA LEU A 117 -10.02 -9.77 -14.84
C LEU A 117 -10.00 -9.56 -13.32
N GLU A 118 -11.16 -9.54 -12.65
CA GLU A 118 -11.25 -9.27 -11.22
C GLU A 118 -10.45 -10.27 -10.38
N ILE A 119 -10.56 -11.56 -10.68
CA ILE A 119 -9.82 -12.60 -9.95
C ILE A 119 -8.31 -12.49 -10.19
N PRO A 120 -7.82 -12.43 -11.46
CA PRO A 120 -6.39 -12.22 -11.70
C PRO A 120 -5.85 -10.94 -11.06
N ILE A 121 -6.59 -9.84 -11.10
CA ILE A 121 -6.19 -8.57 -10.49
C ILE A 121 -6.12 -8.72 -8.97
N ALA A 122 -7.08 -9.41 -8.35
CA ALA A 122 -7.08 -9.66 -6.91
C ALA A 122 -5.87 -10.49 -6.47
N LEU A 123 -5.56 -11.55 -7.20
CA LEU A 123 -4.38 -12.39 -6.94
C LEU A 123 -3.09 -11.60 -7.10
N TYR A 124 -2.99 -10.79 -8.15
CA TYR A 124 -1.83 -9.93 -8.38
C TYR A 124 -1.67 -8.91 -7.26
N THR A 125 -2.77 -8.28 -6.86
CA THR A 125 -2.77 -7.28 -5.77
C THR A 125 -2.32 -7.90 -4.46
N ARG A 126 -2.79 -9.10 -4.14
CA ARG A 126 -2.35 -9.83 -2.94
C ARG A 126 -0.85 -10.06 -2.96
N ARG A 127 -0.31 -10.60 -4.06
CA ARG A 127 1.12 -10.88 -4.19
C ARG A 127 1.96 -9.61 -4.14
N MET A 128 1.50 -8.56 -4.81
CA MET A 128 2.17 -7.27 -4.79
C MET A 128 2.23 -6.70 -3.37
N THR A 129 1.11 -6.71 -2.67
CA THR A 129 1.01 -6.20 -1.30
C THR A 129 1.88 -7.01 -0.35
N GLU A 130 1.83 -8.35 -0.43
CA GLU A 130 2.71 -9.21 0.36
C GLU A 130 4.19 -8.89 0.10
N GLY A 131 4.57 -8.71 -1.17
CA GLY A 131 5.94 -8.37 -1.55
C GLY A 131 6.38 -7.03 -0.99
N ILE A 132 5.53 -6.01 -1.08
CA ILE A 132 5.81 -4.68 -0.54
C ILE A 132 5.99 -4.73 0.99
N LEU A 133 5.08 -5.40 1.69
CA LEU A 133 5.16 -5.54 3.14
C LEU A 133 6.39 -6.35 3.57
N MET A 134 6.75 -7.38 2.82
CA MET A 134 7.97 -8.17 3.10
C MET A 134 9.24 -7.34 2.90
N GLU A 135 9.28 -6.45 1.91
CA GLU A 135 10.42 -5.57 1.71
C GLU A 135 10.56 -4.57 2.86
N HIS A 136 9.43 -3.99 3.32
CA HIS A 136 9.42 -3.16 4.53
C HIS A 136 9.87 -3.93 5.76
N LYS A 137 9.40 -5.17 5.91
CA LYS A 137 9.80 -6.04 7.03
C LYS A 137 11.31 -6.25 7.04
N LYS A 138 11.89 -6.62 5.90
CA LYS A 138 13.35 -6.83 5.81
C LYS A 138 14.11 -5.56 6.15
N ASP A 139 13.70 -4.43 5.58
CA ASP A 139 14.37 -3.16 5.81
C ASP A 139 14.29 -2.73 7.29
N LEU A 140 13.09 -2.77 7.87
CA LEU A 140 12.86 -2.34 9.25
C LEU A 140 13.52 -3.26 10.25
N GLU A 141 13.44 -4.58 10.05
CA GLU A 141 14.07 -5.54 10.97
C GLU A 141 15.59 -5.49 10.93
N SER A 142 16.17 -5.07 9.79
CA SER A 142 17.62 -4.88 9.70
C SER A 142 18.10 -3.69 10.53
N ARG A 143 17.22 -2.70 10.79
CA ARG A 143 17.53 -1.49 11.54
C ARG A 143 17.05 -1.51 12.99
N TYR A 144 15.97 -2.21 13.30
CA TYR A 144 15.30 -2.17 14.62
C TYR A 144 15.11 -3.53 15.27
N GLY A 145 15.22 -4.60 14.48
CA GLY A 145 14.99 -5.95 14.98
C GLY A 145 16.15 -6.61 15.71
#